data_5b9c538a0c9545e0ef2f03d754f4062a
#
_entry.id   5b9c538a0c9545e0ef2f03d754f4062a
#
_cell.length_a   1.000
_cell.length_b   1.000
_cell.length_c   1.000
_cell.angle_alpha   90.00
_cell.angle_beta   90.00
_cell.angle_gamma   90.00
#
_symmetry.space_group_name_H-M   'P 1'
#
loop_
_entity.id
_entity.type
_entity.pdbx_description
1 polymer ?
#
loop_
_entity_poly.entity_id
_entity_poly.type
_entity_poly.pdbx_seq_one_letter_code
_entity_poly.pdbx_strand_id
1 'polypeptide(L)'
;DKDSLLEKVNKQTKIMDKSLGNIKENFDFVGDVRGYGIMKGVEIVESKDNKIPSKDLAMRIINNSKKNGLLLVNCGKEGNVIRFMGPLTTPLVQIREAMEMFNQALEKV
;
A
#
# COMPACT_ATOMS: atom_id res chain seq x y z
N ASP A 1 24.17 4.75 12.12
CA ASP A 1 23.97 6.04 12.78
C ASP A 1 22.49 6.35 12.87
N LYS A 2 22.07 6.80 14.03
CA LYS A 2 20.67 7.09 14.33
C LYS A 2 20.10 8.18 13.41
N ASP A 3 20.86 9.22 13.15
CA ASP A 3 20.41 10.32 12.30
C ASP A 3 20.29 9.89 10.84
N SER A 4 21.19 9.05 10.35
CA SER A 4 21.13 8.49 9.01
C SER A 4 19.93 7.59 8.84
N LEU A 5 19.58 6.82 9.87
CA LEU A 5 18.41 5.94 9.85
C LEU A 5 17.12 6.76 9.78
N LEU A 6 17.01 7.82 10.59
CA LEU A 6 15.83 8.70 10.57
C LEU A 6 15.68 9.39 9.22
N GLU A 7 16.76 9.86 8.63
CA GLU A 7 16.75 10.48 7.32
C GLU A 7 16.27 9.51 6.25
N LYS A 8 16.75 8.26 6.29
CA LYS A 8 16.35 7.21 5.36
C LYS A 8 14.85 6.91 5.49
N VAL A 9 14.34 6.77 6.71
CA VAL A 9 12.92 6.51 6.96
C VAL A 9 12.07 7.67 6.44
N ASN A 10 12.51 8.91 6.62
CA ASN A 10 11.79 10.08 6.13
C ASN A 10 11.71 10.08 4.59
N LYS A 11 12.78 9.71 3.91
CA LYS A 11 12.79 9.60 2.44
C LYS A 11 11.85 8.51 1.96
N GLN A 12 11.88 7.35 2.61
CA GLN A 12 10.99 6.22 2.30
C GLN A 12 9.53 6.62 2.48
N THR A 13 9.23 7.31 3.59
CA THR A 13 7.88 7.79 3.88
C THR A 13 7.38 8.74 2.79
N LYS A 14 8.19 9.67 2.34
CA LYS A 14 7.81 10.62 1.29
C LYS A 14 7.48 9.90 -0.02
N ILE A 15 8.28 8.91 -0.40
CA ILE A 15 8.04 8.12 -1.62
C ILE A 15 6.72 7.38 -1.51
N MET A 16 6.47 6.71 -0.39
CA MET A 16 5.23 5.98 -0.18
C MET A 16 4.02 6.90 -0.16
N ASP A 17 4.12 8.02 0.56
CA ASP A 17 3.01 8.98 0.66
C ASP A 17 2.63 9.52 -0.71
N LYS A 18 3.61 9.87 -1.53
CA LYS A 18 3.35 10.36 -2.89
C LYS A 18 2.69 9.30 -3.76
N SER A 19 3.24 8.08 -3.74
CA SER A 19 2.71 6.97 -4.55
C SER A 19 1.31 6.58 -4.12
N LEU A 20 1.08 6.44 -2.82
CA LEU A 20 -0.22 6.04 -2.29
C LEU A 20 -1.26 7.17 -2.43
N GLY A 21 -0.84 8.43 -2.38
CA GLY A 21 -1.72 9.56 -2.66
C GLY A 21 -2.22 9.53 -4.09
N ASN A 22 -1.35 9.26 -5.05
CA ASN A 22 -1.72 9.11 -6.46
C ASN A 22 -2.66 7.91 -6.67
N ILE A 23 -2.36 6.80 -6.02
CA ILE A 23 -3.18 5.59 -6.07
C ILE A 23 -4.58 5.88 -5.53
N LYS A 24 -4.68 6.58 -4.42
CA LYS A 24 -5.97 6.95 -3.84
C LYS A 24 -6.83 7.78 -4.81
N GLU A 25 -6.19 8.69 -5.55
CA GLU A 25 -6.91 9.52 -6.53
C GLU A 25 -7.31 8.74 -7.78
N ASN A 26 -6.48 7.79 -8.22
CA ASN A 26 -6.66 7.11 -9.49
C ASN A 26 -7.57 5.88 -9.44
N PHE A 27 -7.80 5.31 -8.26
CA PHE A 27 -8.61 4.10 -8.12
C PHE A 27 -9.80 4.35 -7.21
N ASP A 28 -11.00 4.17 -7.75
CA ASP A 28 -12.24 4.40 -7.03
C ASP A 28 -12.45 3.44 -5.84
N PHE A 29 -11.86 2.25 -5.92
CA PHE A 29 -11.96 1.26 -4.85
C PHE A 29 -10.93 1.45 -3.73
N VAL A 30 -10.04 2.42 -3.83
CA VAL A 30 -9.15 2.79 -2.73
C VAL A 30 -9.82 3.88 -1.91
N GLY A 31 -10.38 3.49 -0.76
CA GLY A 31 -11.17 4.39 0.07
C GLY A 31 -10.34 5.34 0.92
N ASP A 32 -9.23 4.84 1.46
CA ASP A 32 -8.36 5.64 2.32
C ASP A 32 -6.97 5.03 2.41
N VAL A 33 -6.00 5.87 2.75
CA VAL A 33 -4.62 5.46 3.03
C VAL A 33 -4.23 6.07 4.37
N ARG A 34 -3.83 5.22 5.33
CA ARG A 34 -3.52 5.63 6.70
C ARG A 34 -2.24 4.98 7.20
N GLY A 35 -1.67 5.56 8.25
CA GLY A 35 -0.53 5.00 8.94
C GLY A 35 0.63 5.96 9.06
N TYR A 36 1.67 5.53 9.75
CA TYR A 36 2.85 6.31 10.03
C TYR A 36 4.07 5.72 9.33
N GLY A 37 4.91 6.59 8.78
CA GLY A 37 6.13 6.17 8.11
C GLY A 37 5.84 5.22 6.96
N ILE A 38 6.54 4.10 6.91
CA ILE A 38 6.33 3.07 5.89
C ILE A 38 5.28 2.03 6.30
N MET A 39 4.72 2.17 7.51
CA MET A 39 3.67 1.29 8.02
C MET A 39 2.30 1.81 7.58
N LYS A 40 2.03 1.71 6.30
CA LYS A 40 0.78 2.21 5.71
C LYS A 40 -0.24 1.11 5.53
N GLY A 41 -1.52 1.47 5.77
CA GLY A 41 -2.66 0.63 5.47
C GLY A 41 -3.49 1.26 4.36
N VAL A 42 -3.89 0.45 3.39
CA VAL A 42 -4.72 0.88 2.26
C VAL A 42 -6.08 0.25 2.40
N GLU A 43 -7.10 1.07 2.62
CA GLU A 43 -8.46 0.59 2.79
C GLU A 43 -9.12 0.38 1.43
N ILE A 44 -9.63 -0.82 1.19
CA ILE A 44 -10.28 -1.21 -0.06
C ILE A 44 -11.80 -1.24 0.14
N VAL A 45 -12.50 -0.53 -0.72
CA VAL A 45 -13.95 -0.42 -0.73
C VAL A 45 -14.48 -0.75 -2.11
N GLU A 46 -15.81 -0.95 -2.24
CA GLU A 46 -16.42 -1.18 -3.55
C GLU A 46 -16.31 0.06 -4.43
N SER A 47 -16.60 1.22 -3.85
CA SER A 47 -16.45 2.52 -4.50
C SER A 47 -16.32 3.62 -3.45
N LYS A 48 -15.83 4.78 -3.86
CA LYS A 48 -15.76 5.93 -2.96
C LYS A 48 -17.14 6.46 -2.56
N ASP A 49 -18.13 6.23 -3.41
CA ASP A 49 -19.50 6.68 -3.14
C ASP A 49 -20.15 5.90 -2.00
N ASN A 50 -20.12 4.57 -2.06
CA ASN A 50 -20.80 3.74 -1.07
C ASN A 50 -19.93 3.39 0.14
N LYS A 51 -18.60 3.40 -0.02
CA LYS A 51 -17.62 3.09 1.03
C LYS A 51 -17.82 1.72 1.69
N ILE A 52 -18.42 0.80 0.96
CA ILE A 52 -18.65 -0.57 1.46
C ILE A 52 -17.33 -1.32 1.44
N PRO A 53 -16.85 -1.85 2.58
CA PRO A 53 -15.60 -2.63 2.62
C PRO A 53 -15.65 -3.83 1.68
N SER A 54 -14.58 -4.04 0.92
CA SER A 54 -14.50 -5.16 -0.01
C SER A 54 -13.29 -6.04 0.29
N LYS A 55 -13.52 -7.12 1.01
CA LYS A 55 -12.50 -8.13 1.29
C LYS A 55 -12.11 -8.86 0.01
N ASP A 56 -13.07 -9.19 -0.84
CA ASP A 56 -12.81 -9.91 -2.09
C ASP A 56 -11.85 -9.13 -2.99
N LEU A 57 -12.07 -7.84 -3.13
CA LEU A 57 -11.21 -6.97 -3.93
C LEU A 57 -9.81 -6.87 -3.31
N ALA A 58 -9.73 -6.73 -1.98
CA ALA A 58 -8.46 -6.71 -1.27
C ALA A 58 -7.67 -8.00 -1.50
N MET A 59 -8.34 -9.15 -1.45
CA MET A 59 -7.68 -10.43 -1.68
C MET A 59 -7.20 -10.59 -3.12
N ARG A 60 -7.94 -10.07 -4.10
CA ARG A 60 -7.49 -10.07 -5.51
C ARG A 60 -6.22 -9.25 -5.66
N ILE A 61 -6.17 -8.09 -5.03
CA ILE A 61 -5.00 -7.20 -5.07
C ILE A 61 -3.79 -7.90 -4.43
N ILE A 62 -3.99 -8.53 -3.27
CA ILE A 62 -2.94 -9.27 -2.57
C ILE A 62 -2.41 -10.41 -3.45
N ASN A 63 -3.29 -11.17 -4.07
CA ASN A 63 -2.89 -12.28 -4.94
C ASN A 63 -2.15 -11.79 -6.18
N ASN A 64 -2.60 -10.69 -6.79
CA ASN A 64 -1.91 -10.08 -7.94
C ASN A 64 -0.50 -9.61 -7.55
N SER A 65 -0.37 -9.01 -6.37
CA SER A 65 0.92 -8.54 -5.86
C SER A 65 1.87 -9.70 -5.59
N LYS A 66 1.35 -10.79 -5.03
CA LYS A 66 2.14 -11.99 -4.73
C LYS A 66 2.76 -12.60 -5.99
N LYS A 67 2.02 -12.59 -7.09
CA LYS A 67 2.52 -13.09 -8.38
C LYS A 67 3.74 -12.31 -8.86
N ASN A 68 3.84 -11.03 -8.48
CA ASN A 68 4.96 -10.16 -8.83
C ASN A 68 6.06 -10.14 -7.77
N GLY A 69 5.90 -10.93 -6.70
CA GLY A 69 6.90 -10.99 -5.62
C GLY A 69 6.67 -10.01 -4.48
N LEU A 70 5.57 -9.27 -4.48
CA LEU A 70 5.24 -8.33 -3.41
C LEU A 70 4.31 -8.99 -2.40
N LEU A 71 4.78 -9.16 -1.17
CA LEU A 71 4.00 -9.77 -0.10
C LEU A 71 3.24 -8.71 0.68
N LEU A 72 1.93 -8.87 0.72
CA LEU A 72 1.00 -8.00 1.43
C LEU A 72 0.11 -8.86 2.32
N VAL A 73 -0.41 -8.26 3.38
CA VAL A 73 -1.37 -8.92 4.26
C VAL A 73 -2.64 -8.09 4.34
N ASN A 74 -3.78 -8.75 4.50
CA ASN A 74 -5.02 -8.06 4.79
C ASN A 74 -5.25 -8.03 6.29
N CYS A 75 -5.86 -6.98 6.77
CA CYS A 75 -6.16 -6.79 8.19
C CYS A 75 -7.42 -5.94 8.34
N GLY A 76 -7.70 -5.58 9.58
CA GLY A 76 -8.90 -4.83 9.90
C GLY A 76 -10.09 -5.75 10.13
N LYS A 77 -11.14 -5.22 10.75
CA LYS A 77 -12.34 -5.97 11.12
C LYS A 77 -13.02 -6.60 9.92
N GLU A 78 -13.05 -5.89 8.80
CA GLU A 78 -13.72 -6.35 7.58
C GLU A 78 -12.76 -7.04 6.60
N GLY A 79 -11.47 -7.17 6.96
CA GLY A 79 -10.48 -7.82 6.10
C GLY A 79 -10.18 -7.05 4.81
N ASN A 80 -10.49 -5.77 4.77
CA ASN A 80 -10.35 -4.94 3.58
C ASN A 80 -9.21 -3.93 3.62
N VAL A 81 -8.35 -4.01 4.63
CA VAL A 81 -7.19 -3.14 4.75
C VAL A 81 -5.94 -3.92 4.36
N ILE A 82 -5.20 -3.40 3.40
CA ILE A 82 -3.96 -4.02 2.93
C ILE A 82 -2.79 -3.33 3.60
N ARG A 83 -1.88 -4.11 4.20
CA ARG A 83 -0.67 -3.60 4.82
C ARG A 83 0.56 -4.08 4.08
N PHE A 84 1.52 -3.18 3.96
CA PHE A 84 2.82 -3.49 3.41
C PHE A 84 3.71 -4.09 4.49
N MET A 85 4.43 -5.17 4.13
CA MET A 85 5.39 -5.82 5.00
C MET A 85 6.78 -5.39 4.56
N GLY A 86 7.35 -4.41 5.26
CA GLY A 86 8.67 -3.93 4.91
C GLY A 86 9.49 -3.57 6.14
N PRO A 87 10.78 -3.95 6.18
CA PRO A 87 11.66 -3.50 7.25
C PRO A 87 12.03 -2.03 7.07
N LEU A 88 12.32 -1.35 8.17
CA LEU A 88 12.75 0.05 8.15
C LEU A 88 14.02 0.26 7.33
N THR A 89 14.80 -0.80 7.13
CA THR A 89 16.05 -0.77 6.38
C THR A 89 15.88 -1.02 4.89
N THR A 90 14.62 -1.14 4.40
CA THR A 90 14.35 -1.36 2.98
C THR A 90 14.94 -0.21 2.15
N PRO A 91 15.77 -0.50 1.14
CA PRO A 91 16.34 0.54 0.28
C PRO A 91 15.27 1.34 -0.48
N LEU A 92 15.56 2.60 -0.79
CA LEU A 92 14.63 3.49 -1.49
C LEU A 92 14.20 2.93 -2.85
N VAL A 93 15.12 2.28 -3.56
CA VAL A 93 14.84 1.66 -4.87
C VAL A 93 13.79 0.58 -4.70
N GLN A 94 13.90 -0.25 -3.65
CA GLN A 94 12.92 -1.30 -3.39
C GLN A 94 11.55 -0.73 -3.03
N ILE A 95 11.49 0.39 -2.33
CA ILE A 95 10.22 1.06 -2.02
C ILE A 95 9.52 1.49 -3.32
N ARG A 96 10.24 2.11 -4.24
CA ARG A 96 9.68 2.52 -5.53
C ARG A 96 9.18 1.34 -6.34
N GLU A 97 9.97 0.27 -6.40
CA GLU A 97 9.58 -0.96 -7.10
C GLU A 97 8.33 -1.58 -6.48
N ALA A 98 8.25 -1.59 -5.13
CA ALA A 98 7.08 -2.11 -4.44
C ALA A 98 5.83 -1.29 -4.78
N MET A 99 5.95 0.04 -4.85
CA MET A 99 4.82 0.90 -5.21
C MET A 99 4.38 0.67 -6.65
N GLU A 100 5.31 0.46 -7.57
CA GLU A 100 4.99 0.12 -8.96
C GLU A 100 4.28 -1.23 -9.06
N MET A 101 4.76 -2.23 -8.36
CA MET A 101 4.14 -3.55 -8.30
C MET A 101 2.73 -3.47 -7.74
N PHE A 102 2.54 -2.67 -6.70
CA PHE A 102 1.23 -2.47 -6.09
C PHE A 102 0.27 -1.79 -7.08
N ASN A 103 0.73 -0.74 -7.73
CA ASN A 103 -0.07 -0.04 -8.74
C ASN A 103 -0.50 -0.99 -9.87
N GLN A 104 0.41 -1.81 -10.36
CA GLN A 104 0.11 -2.82 -11.39
C GLN A 104 -0.91 -3.84 -10.90
N ALA A 105 -0.81 -4.26 -9.65
CA ALA A 105 -1.76 -5.19 -9.06
C ALA A 105 -3.17 -4.59 -8.99
N LEU A 106 -3.28 -3.29 -8.71
CA LEU A 106 -4.55 -2.57 -8.70
C LEU A 106 -5.13 -2.45 -10.11
N GLU A 107 -4.30 -2.22 -11.11
CA GLU A 107 -4.74 -2.09 -12.50
C GLU A 107 -5.32 -3.40 -13.07
N LYS A 108 -4.92 -4.54 -12.53
CA LYS A 108 -5.34 -5.86 -13.01
C LYS A 108 -6.57 -6.43 -12.31
N VAL A 109 -7.18 -5.69 -11.44
CA VAL A 109 -8.34 -6.16 -10.67
C VAL A 109 -9.62 -6.23 -11.49
#